data_0488b1b606c0f1bc6ea0b22db6c01caa
#
_entry.id   0488b1b606c0f1bc6ea0b22db6c01caa
#
_cell.length_a   1.000
_cell.length_b   1.000
_cell.length_c   1.000
_cell.angle_alpha   90.00
_cell.angle_beta   90.00
_cell.angle_gamma   90.00
#
_symmetry.space_group_name_H-M   'P 1'
#
loop_
_entity.id
_entity.type
_entity.pdbx_description
1 polymer ?
#
loop_
_entity_poly.entity_id
_entity_poly.type
_entity_poly.pdbx_seq_one_letter_code
_entity_poly.pdbx_strand_id
1 'polypeptide(L)'
;HYPEWDYSNSSYRPDWVSVYERVHPSGNPADIDALLAKHAGLAKRLKKMLDLLKPQDKVRIRYQEEGSELDLDVAIRSLIDYKSGAQPDPRINMSHRNDGRNIAVMLLVDLSESLNQKAAGCNQTILELSQEAVAILSWAVAQLGDPFAIAGFHSNTRHDVRYLHIKGFSEDWGDEVKGRIAGMEAEYSTRMGAAMRHAGHYLGQQQADKKLLLVLTDGEPADIDSHDAKLLIQDAHMAVQELDQQGIYSY
;
A
#
# COMPACT_ATOMS: atom_id res chain seq x y z
N HIS A 1 -5.60 -20.72 -0.57
CA HIS A 1 -4.31 -21.40 -0.37
C HIS A 1 -3.22 -20.70 -1.15
N TYR A 2 -2.01 -20.68 -0.59
CA TYR A 2 -0.82 -20.10 -1.19
C TYR A 2 0.34 -21.09 -1.21
N PRO A 3 1.22 -21.01 -2.21
CA PRO A 3 2.47 -21.77 -2.20
C PRO A 3 3.43 -21.17 -1.17
N GLU A 4 4.37 -22.00 -0.71
CA GLU A 4 5.49 -21.58 0.12
C GLU A 4 6.79 -22.02 -0.54
N TRP A 5 7.78 -21.12 -0.60
CA TRP A 5 9.07 -21.43 -1.20
C TRP A 5 9.94 -22.26 -0.26
N ASP A 6 10.39 -23.40 -0.75
CA ASP A 6 11.38 -24.22 -0.08
C ASP A 6 12.76 -24.01 -0.68
N TYR A 7 13.59 -23.24 0.00
CA TYR A 7 14.93 -22.92 -0.49
C TYR A 7 15.87 -24.13 -0.55
N SER A 8 15.64 -25.17 0.28
CA SER A 8 16.46 -26.37 0.31
C SER A 8 16.31 -27.21 -0.96
N ASN A 9 15.13 -27.23 -1.51
CA ASN A 9 14.79 -27.93 -2.76
C ASN A 9 14.70 -26.99 -3.97
N SER A 10 14.85 -25.68 -3.76
CA SER A 10 14.68 -24.64 -4.80
C SER A 10 13.36 -24.80 -5.57
N SER A 11 12.28 -25.06 -4.85
CA SER A 11 10.97 -25.32 -5.42
C SER A 11 9.83 -24.81 -4.53
N TYR A 12 8.67 -24.54 -5.14
CA TYR A 12 7.47 -24.21 -4.39
C TYR A 12 6.78 -25.48 -3.86
N ARG A 13 6.31 -25.39 -2.64
CA ARG A 13 5.31 -26.33 -2.09
C ARG A 13 3.93 -25.78 -2.45
N PRO A 14 3.22 -26.34 -3.44
CA PRO A 14 1.94 -25.80 -3.87
C PRO A 14 0.88 -25.98 -2.78
N ASP A 15 -0.06 -25.02 -2.71
CA ASP A 15 -1.21 -25.03 -1.78
C ASP A 15 -0.84 -25.35 -0.32
N TRP A 16 0.36 -24.92 0.08
CA TRP A 16 0.94 -25.31 1.36
C TRP A 16 0.40 -24.53 2.55
N VAL A 17 0.01 -23.27 2.32
CA VAL A 17 -0.42 -22.34 3.36
C VAL A 17 -1.88 -21.98 3.17
N SER A 18 -2.67 -22.10 4.25
CA SER A 18 -4.08 -21.69 4.25
C SER A 18 -4.23 -20.33 4.90
N VAL A 19 -4.77 -19.37 4.13
CA VAL A 19 -5.07 -18.02 4.61
C VAL A 19 -6.58 -17.88 4.81
N TYR A 20 -6.97 -17.39 5.99
CA TYR A 20 -8.36 -17.11 6.36
C TYR A 20 -8.56 -15.62 6.55
N GLU A 21 -9.51 -15.07 5.82
CA GLU A 21 -9.87 -13.67 5.90
C GLU A 21 -10.96 -13.41 6.95
N ARG A 22 -10.80 -12.33 7.70
CA ARG A 22 -11.81 -11.81 8.62
C ARG A 22 -11.75 -10.30 8.67
N VAL A 23 -12.85 -9.67 9.06
CA VAL A 23 -12.84 -8.25 9.44
C VAL A 23 -12.28 -8.17 10.86
N HIS A 24 -11.36 -7.24 11.08
CA HIS A 24 -10.75 -7.03 12.39
C HIS A 24 -11.81 -6.53 13.40
N PRO A 25 -11.82 -7.05 14.63
CA PRO A 25 -12.70 -6.53 15.69
C PRO A 25 -12.46 -5.04 15.94
N SER A 26 -13.53 -4.33 16.32
CA SER A 26 -13.50 -2.90 16.54
C SER A 26 -13.30 -2.56 18.01
N GLY A 27 -12.40 -1.60 18.27
CA GLY A 27 -12.28 -0.93 19.57
C GLY A 27 -12.97 0.43 19.54
N ASN A 28 -12.52 1.36 20.40
CA ASN A 28 -13.08 2.70 20.51
C ASN A 28 -12.41 3.66 19.50
N PRO A 29 -13.13 4.20 18.50
CA PRO A 29 -12.55 5.13 17.52
C PRO A 29 -12.03 6.43 18.14
N ALA A 30 -12.57 6.85 19.30
CA ALA A 30 -12.09 8.04 19.99
C ALA A 30 -10.62 7.94 20.43
N ASP A 31 -10.11 6.74 20.65
CA ASP A 31 -8.69 6.53 21.01
C ASP A 31 -7.77 6.94 19.85
N ILE A 32 -8.18 6.67 18.62
CA ILE A 32 -7.44 7.08 17.42
C ILE A 32 -7.54 8.59 17.19
N ASP A 33 -8.70 9.21 17.44
CA ASP A 33 -8.85 10.67 17.37
C ASP A 33 -7.92 11.36 18.40
N ALA A 34 -7.80 10.81 19.59
CA ALA A 34 -6.88 11.30 20.62
C ALA A 34 -5.40 11.16 20.17
N LEU A 35 -5.03 10.02 19.56
CA LEU A 35 -3.69 9.80 19.01
C LEU A 35 -3.36 10.79 17.89
N LEU A 36 -4.29 11.02 16.98
CA LEU A 36 -4.12 11.97 15.87
C LEU A 36 -4.00 13.41 16.38
N ALA A 37 -4.76 13.79 17.40
CA ALA A 37 -4.66 15.09 18.06
C ALA A 37 -3.30 15.26 18.75
N LYS A 38 -2.83 14.24 19.49
CA LYS A 38 -1.52 14.21 20.16
C LYS A 38 -0.36 14.40 19.16
N HIS A 39 -0.45 13.77 17.98
CA HIS A 39 0.58 13.75 16.95
C HIS A 39 0.25 14.65 15.73
N ALA A 40 -0.62 15.65 15.91
CA ALA A 40 -1.11 16.49 14.81
C ALA A 40 0.03 17.17 14.01
N GLY A 41 1.10 17.59 14.68
CA GLY A 41 2.28 18.18 14.03
C GLY A 41 3.01 17.20 13.13
N LEU A 42 3.20 15.97 13.60
CA LEU A 42 3.84 14.89 12.84
C LEU A 42 2.98 14.46 11.66
N ALA A 43 1.68 14.30 11.86
CA ALA A 43 0.72 13.95 10.82
C ALA A 43 0.72 14.97 9.68
N LYS A 44 0.72 16.27 10.00
CA LYS A 44 0.80 17.35 9.00
C LYS A 44 2.14 17.36 8.25
N ARG A 45 3.26 17.08 8.94
CA ARG A 45 4.58 16.96 8.27
C ARG A 45 4.59 15.79 7.32
N LEU A 46 4.10 14.62 7.74
CA LEU A 46 4.02 13.43 6.90
C LEU A 46 3.15 13.68 5.67
N LYS A 47 1.97 14.26 5.84
CA LYS A 47 1.12 14.67 4.71
C LYS A 47 1.87 15.55 3.73
N LYS A 48 2.57 16.58 4.22
CA LYS A 48 3.35 17.50 3.37
C LYS A 48 4.46 16.77 2.62
N MET A 49 5.19 15.85 3.28
CA MET A 49 6.23 15.05 2.63
C MET A 49 5.65 14.16 1.53
N LEU A 50 4.55 13.47 1.80
CA LEU A 50 3.87 12.64 0.82
C LEU A 50 3.30 13.45 -0.35
N ASP A 51 2.84 14.66 -0.09
CA ASP A 51 2.34 15.59 -1.11
C ASP A 51 3.46 16.07 -2.06
N LEU A 52 4.67 16.26 -1.54
CA LEU A 52 5.86 16.61 -2.33
C LEU A 52 6.34 15.45 -3.22
N LEU A 53 5.99 14.19 -2.88
CA LEU A 53 6.32 13.01 -3.68
C LEU A 53 5.37 12.81 -4.87
N LYS A 54 4.47 13.77 -5.14
CA LYS A 54 3.61 13.73 -6.32
C LYS A 54 4.48 13.68 -7.58
N PRO A 55 4.26 12.71 -8.47
CA PRO A 55 4.85 12.78 -9.79
C PRO A 55 4.35 14.07 -10.46
N GLN A 56 5.27 14.95 -10.81
CA GLN A 56 4.94 16.15 -11.59
C GLN A 56 4.99 15.83 -13.09
N ASP A 57 4.51 14.67 -13.49
CA ASP A 57 4.43 14.31 -14.90
C ASP A 57 3.31 15.12 -15.55
N LYS A 58 3.71 16.25 -16.11
CA LYS A 58 2.85 17.02 -17.01
C LYS A 58 2.71 16.26 -18.30
N VAL A 59 1.61 15.57 -18.48
CA VAL A 59 1.27 14.95 -19.76
C VAL A 59 0.84 16.05 -20.73
N ARG A 60 1.54 16.15 -21.86
CA ARG A 60 1.16 17.03 -22.96
C ARG A 60 0.00 16.40 -23.74
N ILE A 61 -1.15 17.04 -23.71
CA ILE A 61 -2.27 16.67 -24.57
C ILE A 61 -2.20 17.57 -25.81
N ARG A 62 -1.78 16.97 -26.94
CA ARG A 62 -1.63 17.66 -28.25
C ARG A 62 -2.96 17.64 -29.02
N TYR A 63 -3.00 18.39 -30.12
CA TYR A 63 -4.14 18.44 -31.06
C TYR A 63 -5.46 18.89 -30.40
N GLN A 64 -5.41 20.02 -29.72
CA GLN A 64 -6.59 20.63 -29.12
C GLN A 64 -6.97 21.92 -29.86
N GLU A 65 -8.28 22.20 -30.00
CA GLU A 65 -8.78 23.45 -30.53
C GLU A 65 -8.54 24.60 -29.55
N GLU A 66 -8.69 24.32 -28.24
CA GLU A 66 -8.41 25.24 -27.14
C GLU A 66 -7.35 24.64 -26.22
N GLY A 67 -6.35 25.40 -25.81
CA GLY A 67 -5.28 24.96 -24.95
C GLY A 67 -4.51 26.11 -24.31
N SER A 68 -3.72 25.80 -23.29
CA SER A 68 -2.91 26.79 -22.56
C SER A 68 -1.67 27.27 -23.36
N GLU A 69 -1.24 26.48 -24.32
CA GLU A 69 -0.03 26.72 -25.12
C GLU A 69 -0.26 26.31 -26.56
N LEU A 70 0.50 26.96 -27.47
CA LEU A 70 0.53 26.62 -28.87
C LEU A 70 1.51 25.47 -29.14
N ASP A 71 1.05 24.40 -29.80
CA ASP A 71 1.95 23.36 -30.29
C ASP A 71 2.63 23.82 -31.58
N LEU A 72 3.85 24.31 -31.47
CA LEU A 72 4.57 24.94 -32.58
C LEU A 72 4.74 23.98 -33.77
N ASP A 73 4.98 22.70 -33.55
CA ASP A 73 5.14 21.72 -34.64
C ASP A 73 3.84 21.55 -35.43
N VAL A 74 2.72 21.47 -34.72
CA VAL A 74 1.39 21.34 -35.34
C VAL A 74 0.98 22.64 -36.01
N ALA A 75 1.25 23.77 -35.38
CA ALA A 75 0.97 25.11 -35.96
C ALA A 75 1.75 25.37 -37.24
N ILE A 76 3.04 24.99 -37.31
CA ILE A 76 3.85 25.10 -38.49
C ILE A 76 3.30 24.23 -39.63
N ARG A 77 2.93 22.97 -39.34
CA ARG A 77 2.31 22.08 -40.32
C ARG A 77 1.00 22.66 -40.87
N SER A 78 0.13 23.11 -39.99
CA SER A 78 -1.15 23.74 -40.33
C SER A 78 -0.94 24.99 -41.21
N LEU A 79 0.10 25.78 -40.94
CA LEU A 79 0.47 26.94 -41.78
C LEU A 79 0.99 26.54 -43.17
N ILE A 80 1.76 25.45 -43.26
CA ILE A 80 2.23 24.89 -44.55
C ILE A 80 1.04 24.39 -45.36
N ASP A 81 0.11 23.67 -44.73
CA ASP A 81 -1.11 23.16 -45.36
C ASP A 81 -1.96 24.33 -45.92
N TYR A 82 -2.15 25.37 -45.10
CA TYR A 82 -2.84 26.59 -45.55
C TYR A 82 -2.18 27.24 -46.77
N LYS A 83 -0.85 27.39 -46.78
CA LYS A 83 -0.11 27.99 -47.91
C LYS A 83 -0.11 27.12 -49.16
N SER A 84 -0.24 25.80 -49.01
CA SER A 84 -0.35 24.86 -50.13
C SER A 84 -1.77 24.73 -50.69
N GLY A 85 -2.75 25.43 -50.08
CA GLY A 85 -4.15 25.38 -50.49
C GLY A 85 -4.94 24.22 -49.88
N ALA A 86 -4.36 23.50 -48.92
CA ALA A 86 -5.05 22.49 -48.13
C ALA A 86 -5.78 23.14 -46.94
N GLN A 87 -6.79 22.45 -46.43
CA GLN A 87 -7.52 22.92 -45.26
C GLN A 87 -6.67 22.70 -43.99
N PRO A 88 -6.31 23.78 -43.27
CA PRO A 88 -5.48 23.65 -42.06
C PRO A 88 -6.24 22.97 -40.91
N ASP A 89 -5.54 22.19 -40.11
CA ASP A 89 -6.10 21.61 -38.88
C ASP A 89 -6.22 22.72 -37.81
N PRO A 90 -7.42 23.00 -37.25
CA PRO A 90 -7.59 24.03 -36.24
C PRO A 90 -7.02 23.62 -34.86
N ARG A 91 -6.69 22.33 -34.64
CA ARG A 91 -6.22 21.79 -33.38
C ARG A 91 -4.73 22.01 -33.15
N ILE A 92 -4.33 23.28 -33.14
CA ILE A 92 -2.93 23.72 -33.04
C ILE A 92 -2.47 23.96 -31.60
N ASN A 93 -3.37 23.82 -30.64
CA ASN A 93 -3.05 24.06 -29.25
C ASN A 93 -2.72 22.76 -28.51
N MET A 94 -2.03 22.90 -27.41
CA MET A 94 -1.78 21.86 -26.44
C MET A 94 -2.12 22.34 -25.03
N SER A 95 -2.51 21.42 -24.18
CA SER A 95 -2.68 21.65 -22.76
C SER A 95 -1.79 20.72 -21.97
N HIS A 96 -1.37 21.17 -20.80
CA HIS A 96 -0.69 20.34 -19.84
C HIS A 96 -1.72 19.87 -18.81
N ARG A 97 -2.00 18.57 -18.78
CA ARG A 97 -2.76 17.96 -17.70
C ARG A 97 -1.75 17.45 -16.67
N ASN A 98 -1.90 17.88 -15.44
CA ASN A 98 -1.25 17.16 -14.34
C ASN A 98 -1.95 15.80 -14.28
N ASP A 99 -1.24 14.77 -14.68
CA ASP A 99 -1.73 13.41 -14.44
C ASP A 99 -1.75 13.22 -12.94
N GLY A 100 -2.95 13.02 -12.41
CA GLY A 100 -3.16 12.91 -10.98
C GLY A 100 -2.31 11.77 -10.43
N ARG A 101 -1.96 11.87 -9.16
CA ARG A 101 -1.31 10.81 -8.40
C ARG A 101 -2.07 9.50 -8.59
N ASN A 102 -1.50 8.58 -9.37
CA ASN A 102 -2.12 7.29 -9.69
C ASN A 102 -1.40 6.18 -8.92
N ILE A 103 -1.57 6.21 -7.59
CA ILE A 103 -0.91 5.30 -6.65
C ILE A 103 -1.98 4.60 -5.82
N ALA A 104 -1.86 3.29 -5.68
CA ALA A 104 -2.62 2.51 -4.71
C ALA A 104 -1.68 1.99 -3.62
N VAL A 105 -2.07 2.10 -2.38
CA VAL A 105 -1.26 1.71 -1.22
C VAL A 105 -1.97 0.64 -0.41
N MET A 106 -1.25 -0.41 -0.07
CA MET A 106 -1.67 -1.43 0.89
C MET A 106 -0.72 -1.42 2.07
N LEU A 107 -1.25 -1.21 3.26
CA LEU A 107 -0.51 -1.32 4.51
C LEU A 107 -0.80 -2.68 5.14
N LEU A 108 0.22 -3.50 5.25
CA LEU A 108 0.16 -4.82 5.86
C LEU A 108 0.88 -4.79 7.21
N VAL A 109 0.14 -5.00 8.27
CA VAL A 109 0.63 -4.86 9.66
C VAL A 109 0.82 -6.25 10.27
N ASP A 110 2.02 -6.53 10.70
CA ASP A 110 2.30 -7.69 11.54
C ASP A 110 1.61 -7.52 12.90
N LEU A 111 0.81 -8.50 13.29
CA LEU A 111 0.11 -8.55 14.57
C LEU A 111 0.54 -9.78 15.38
N SER A 112 1.81 -10.15 15.29
CA SER A 112 2.36 -11.26 16.06
C SER A 112 2.57 -10.92 17.53
N GLU A 113 2.68 -11.93 18.37
CA GLU A 113 2.79 -11.80 19.83
C GLU A 113 4.00 -10.96 20.28
N SER A 114 5.08 -10.91 19.50
CA SER A 114 6.27 -10.11 19.79
C SER A 114 5.97 -8.62 19.98
N LEU A 115 4.93 -8.10 19.34
CA LEU A 115 4.51 -6.70 19.48
C LEU A 115 4.00 -6.34 20.89
N ASN A 116 3.65 -7.31 21.72
CA ASN A 116 3.29 -7.07 23.12
C ASN A 116 4.49 -6.69 24.01
N GLN A 117 5.71 -6.82 23.48
CA GLN A 117 6.92 -6.43 24.20
C GLN A 117 7.04 -4.90 24.25
N LYS A 118 7.69 -4.42 25.31
CA LYS A 118 8.00 -2.99 25.43
C LYS A 118 9.07 -2.59 24.42
N ALA A 119 8.84 -1.48 23.76
CA ALA A 119 9.82 -0.91 22.85
C ALA A 119 11.03 -0.37 23.63
N ALA A 120 12.22 -0.52 23.05
CA ALA A 120 13.45 -0.06 23.68
C ALA A 120 13.41 1.46 23.95
N GLY A 121 13.66 1.82 25.20
CA GLY A 121 13.76 3.23 25.61
C GLY A 121 12.43 3.95 25.86
N CYS A 122 11.29 3.27 25.79
CA CYS A 122 9.99 3.86 26.13
C CYS A 122 9.11 2.93 26.96
N ASN A 123 8.02 3.47 27.53
CA ASN A 123 7.07 2.69 28.33
C ASN A 123 5.96 2.04 27.48
N GLN A 124 5.91 2.32 26.18
CA GLN A 124 4.89 1.79 25.28
C GLN A 124 5.30 0.43 24.72
N THR A 125 4.33 -0.39 24.39
CA THR A 125 4.55 -1.63 23.65
C THR A 125 4.80 -1.32 22.17
N ILE A 126 5.40 -2.26 21.45
CA ILE A 126 5.60 -2.14 20.00
C ILE A 126 4.23 -2.07 19.30
N LEU A 127 3.22 -2.78 19.81
CA LEU A 127 1.85 -2.72 19.32
C LEU A 127 1.26 -1.31 19.41
N GLU A 128 1.41 -0.64 20.55
CA GLU A 128 0.94 0.74 20.73
C GLU A 128 1.62 1.71 19.74
N LEU A 129 2.93 1.56 19.54
CA LEU A 129 3.67 2.34 18.54
C LEU A 129 3.21 2.03 17.11
N SER A 130 2.92 0.77 16.81
CA SER A 130 2.39 0.36 15.52
C SER A 130 1.00 0.95 15.27
N GLN A 131 0.12 0.97 16.27
CA GLN A 131 -1.19 1.64 16.18
C GLN A 131 -1.04 3.15 15.90
N GLU A 132 -0.12 3.82 16.60
CA GLU A 132 0.16 5.25 16.35
C GLU A 132 0.66 5.46 14.91
N ALA A 133 1.61 4.65 14.44
CA ALA A 133 2.16 4.74 13.10
C ALA A 133 1.08 4.50 12.03
N VAL A 134 0.28 3.45 12.18
CA VAL A 134 -0.83 3.11 11.28
C VAL A 134 -1.85 4.24 11.23
N ALA A 135 -2.25 4.79 12.37
CA ALA A 135 -3.21 5.89 12.46
C ALA A 135 -2.71 7.15 11.74
N ILE A 136 -1.47 7.56 11.99
CA ILE A 136 -0.87 8.76 11.40
C ILE A 136 -0.70 8.60 9.89
N LEU A 137 -0.16 7.46 9.44
CA LEU A 137 0.06 7.18 8.02
C LEU A 137 -1.27 7.11 7.27
N SER A 138 -2.25 6.39 7.82
CA SER A 138 -3.56 6.24 7.21
C SER A 138 -4.31 7.56 7.10
N TRP A 139 -4.25 8.40 8.13
CA TRP A 139 -4.80 9.75 8.08
C TRP A 139 -4.14 10.57 6.96
N ALA A 140 -2.81 10.55 6.87
CA ALA A 140 -2.08 11.31 5.86
C ALA A 140 -2.43 10.86 4.44
N VAL A 141 -2.48 9.54 4.18
CA VAL A 141 -2.86 8.98 2.87
C VAL A 141 -4.32 9.30 2.53
N ALA A 142 -5.24 9.22 3.50
CA ALA A 142 -6.64 9.60 3.33
C ALA A 142 -6.80 11.07 2.90
N GLN A 143 -6.01 11.98 3.49
CA GLN A 143 -6.01 13.39 3.12
C GLN A 143 -5.50 13.66 1.70
N LEU A 144 -4.71 12.76 1.13
CA LEU A 144 -4.21 12.85 -0.24
C LEU A 144 -5.21 12.32 -1.27
N GLY A 145 -6.19 11.54 -0.84
CA GLY A 145 -7.21 10.95 -1.70
C GLY A 145 -6.74 9.74 -2.51
N ASP A 146 -5.58 9.17 -2.20
CA ASP A 146 -5.11 7.94 -2.84
C ASP A 146 -5.95 6.73 -2.37
N PRO A 147 -6.26 5.77 -3.26
CA PRO A 147 -6.82 4.49 -2.85
C PRO A 147 -5.86 3.77 -1.90
N PHE A 148 -6.34 3.38 -0.73
CA PHE A 148 -5.54 2.61 0.20
C PHE A 148 -6.35 1.60 1.00
N ALA A 149 -5.70 0.53 1.40
CA ALA A 149 -6.24 -0.49 2.28
C ALA A 149 -5.28 -0.80 3.41
N ILE A 150 -5.81 -1.34 4.49
CA ILE A 150 -5.04 -1.75 5.68
C ILE A 150 -5.49 -3.15 6.07
N ALA A 151 -4.54 -4.04 6.27
CA ALA A 151 -4.80 -5.36 6.83
C ALA A 151 -3.76 -5.71 7.88
N GLY A 152 -4.18 -6.45 8.89
CA GLY A 152 -3.30 -7.09 9.84
C GLY A 152 -3.14 -8.57 9.51
N PHE A 153 -2.06 -9.18 9.96
CA PHE A 153 -1.88 -10.62 9.84
C PHE A 153 -1.13 -11.21 11.03
N HIS A 154 -1.42 -12.44 11.33
CA HIS A 154 -0.66 -13.31 12.22
C HIS A 154 -0.92 -14.77 11.84
N SER A 155 -0.15 -15.69 12.36
CA SER A 155 -0.27 -17.11 12.01
C SER A 155 -0.18 -18.03 13.23
N ASN A 156 -1.00 -19.07 13.21
CA ASN A 156 -0.90 -20.19 14.13
C ASN A 156 -0.73 -21.45 13.27
N THR A 157 0.50 -21.71 12.85
CA THR A 157 0.90 -22.67 11.82
C THR A 157 0.51 -22.27 10.37
N ARG A 158 1.04 -23.03 9.40
CA ARG A 158 0.69 -22.89 7.98
C ARG A 158 -0.79 -23.13 7.66
N HIS A 159 -1.50 -23.81 8.56
CA HIS A 159 -2.91 -24.14 8.35
C HIS A 159 -3.88 -23.08 8.84
N ASP A 160 -3.39 -22.08 9.59
CA ASP A 160 -4.21 -21.00 10.17
C ASP A 160 -3.44 -19.67 10.09
N VAL A 161 -3.26 -19.15 8.90
CA VAL A 161 -2.77 -17.78 8.68
C VAL A 161 -3.98 -16.87 8.60
N ARG A 162 -4.08 -15.93 9.52
CA ARG A 162 -5.22 -15.02 9.61
C ARG A 162 -4.87 -13.70 8.95
N TYR A 163 -5.72 -13.26 8.04
CA TYR A 163 -5.66 -11.99 7.36
C TYR A 163 -6.85 -11.15 7.78
N LEU A 164 -6.58 -10.07 8.49
CA LEU A 164 -7.57 -9.27 9.19
C LEU A 164 -7.76 -7.94 8.49
N HIS A 165 -8.89 -7.77 7.80
CA HIS A 165 -9.22 -6.52 7.13
C HIS A 165 -9.51 -5.41 8.15
N ILE A 166 -8.71 -4.36 8.12
CA ILE A 166 -8.88 -3.14 8.92
C ILE A 166 -9.57 -2.08 8.07
N LYS A 167 -9.13 -1.90 6.81
CA LYS A 167 -9.76 -1.03 5.83
C LYS A 167 -9.66 -1.63 4.43
N GLY A 168 -10.78 -1.76 3.75
CA GLY A 168 -10.83 -2.10 2.31
C GLY A 168 -10.52 -0.90 1.41
N PHE A 169 -10.16 -1.15 0.15
CA PHE A 169 -9.91 -0.08 -0.84
C PHE A 169 -11.14 0.77 -1.13
N SER A 170 -12.33 0.17 -1.14
CA SER A 170 -13.62 0.82 -1.37
C SER A 170 -14.24 1.45 -0.12
N GLU A 171 -13.61 1.29 1.03
CA GLU A 171 -14.09 1.79 2.32
C GLU A 171 -13.51 3.18 2.60
N ASP A 172 -14.35 4.09 3.09
CA ASP A 172 -13.90 5.42 3.47
C ASP A 172 -13.13 5.42 4.80
N TRP A 173 -12.24 6.38 4.96
CA TRP A 173 -11.60 6.66 6.24
C TRP A 173 -12.62 7.27 7.20
N GLY A 174 -12.98 6.52 8.24
CA GLY A 174 -14.02 6.92 9.19
C GLY A 174 -13.94 6.18 10.52
N ASP A 175 -14.97 6.31 11.33
CA ASP A 175 -14.98 5.77 12.69
C ASP A 175 -14.89 4.25 12.74
N GLU A 176 -15.42 3.54 11.75
CA GLU A 176 -15.30 2.07 11.67
C GLU A 176 -13.85 1.64 11.50
N VAL A 177 -13.11 2.30 10.61
CA VAL A 177 -11.69 2.02 10.38
C VAL A 177 -10.87 2.40 11.60
N LYS A 178 -11.11 3.56 12.18
CA LYS A 178 -10.44 4.00 13.42
C LYS A 178 -10.70 3.02 14.56
N GLY A 179 -11.94 2.53 14.69
CA GLY A 179 -12.30 1.52 15.68
C GLY A 179 -11.50 0.23 15.50
N ARG A 180 -11.33 -0.26 14.27
CA ARG A 180 -10.53 -1.45 13.99
C ARG A 180 -9.05 -1.24 14.29
N ILE A 181 -8.49 -0.07 14.00
CA ILE A 181 -7.11 0.27 14.38
C ILE A 181 -6.98 0.29 15.90
N ALA A 182 -7.93 0.90 16.61
CA ALA A 182 -7.94 0.93 18.08
C ALA A 182 -8.06 -0.47 18.70
N GLY A 183 -8.76 -1.38 18.02
CA GLY A 183 -8.95 -2.77 18.45
C GLY A 183 -7.81 -3.70 18.07
N MET A 184 -6.72 -3.26 17.48
CA MET A 184 -5.59 -4.12 17.11
C MET A 184 -5.02 -4.85 18.32
N GLU A 185 -4.91 -6.16 18.20
CA GLU A 185 -4.36 -7.06 19.20
C GLU A 185 -3.24 -7.89 18.57
N ALA A 186 -2.20 -8.17 19.35
CA ALA A 186 -1.05 -8.95 18.90
C ALA A 186 -1.11 -10.35 19.49
N GLU A 187 -1.12 -11.36 18.61
CA GLU A 187 -1.22 -12.78 18.96
C GLU A 187 -0.42 -13.64 17.98
N TYR A 188 -0.02 -14.82 18.42
CA TYR A 188 0.59 -15.85 17.57
C TYR A 188 1.91 -15.45 16.89
N SER A 189 2.16 -15.99 15.72
CA SER A 189 3.41 -15.95 14.99
C SER A 189 3.31 -15.17 13.69
N THR A 190 4.41 -15.10 12.92
CA THR A 190 4.56 -14.27 11.72
C THR A 190 4.93 -15.11 10.50
N ARG A 191 3.93 -15.61 9.74
CA ARG A 191 4.14 -16.23 8.43
C ARG A 191 3.87 -15.21 7.33
N MET A 192 4.87 -14.41 7.04
CA MET A 192 4.76 -13.19 6.23
C MET A 192 4.49 -13.46 4.75
N GLY A 193 5.17 -14.45 4.14
CA GLY A 193 5.12 -14.65 2.68
C GLY A 193 3.71 -14.85 2.14
N ALA A 194 2.90 -15.71 2.79
CA ALA A 194 1.51 -15.93 2.39
C ALA A 194 0.63 -14.68 2.56
N ALA A 195 0.83 -13.94 3.65
CA ALA A 195 0.11 -12.68 3.90
C ALA A 195 0.46 -11.61 2.85
N MET A 196 1.72 -11.52 2.44
CA MET A 196 2.17 -10.61 1.38
C MET A 196 1.56 -10.97 0.02
N ARG A 197 1.56 -12.26 -0.36
CA ARG A 197 0.91 -12.73 -1.60
C ARG A 197 -0.58 -12.42 -1.59
N HIS A 198 -1.22 -12.58 -0.45
CA HIS A 198 -2.64 -12.29 -0.30
C HIS A 198 -2.94 -10.78 -0.38
N ALA A 199 -2.15 -9.94 0.26
CA ALA A 199 -2.22 -8.48 0.10
C ALA A 199 -1.97 -8.06 -1.35
N GLY A 200 -1.01 -8.68 -2.03
CA GLY A 200 -0.72 -8.47 -3.45
C GLY A 200 -1.90 -8.79 -4.36
N HIS A 201 -2.70 -9.81 -4.03
CA HIS A 201 -3.91 -10.13 -4.77
C HIS A 201 -4.90 -8.95 -4.79
N TYR A 202 -5.17 -8.33 -3.64
CA TYR A 202 -6.05 -7.15 -3.56
C TYR A 202 -5.46 -5.93 -4.24
N LEU A 203 -4.17 -5.70 -4.03
CA LEU A 203 -3.47 -4.55 -4.61
C LEU A 203 -3.36 -4.68 -6.14
N GLY A 204 -3.18 -5.91 -6.63
CA GLY A 204 -3.16 -6.22 -8.07
C GLY A 204 -4.43 -5.83 -8.80
N GLN A 205 -5.59 -5.92 -8.15
CA GLN A 205 -6.90 -5.57 -8.71
C GLN A 205 -7.13 -4.06 -8.84
N GLN A 206 -6.30 -3.23 -8.21
CA GLN A 206 -6.45 -1.77 -8.26
C GLN A 206 -5.98 -1.23 -9.62
N GLN A 207 -6.75 -0.30 -10.17
CA GLN A 207 -6.38 0.44 -11.37
C GLN A 207 -5.47 1.60 -10.97
N ALA A 208 -4.19 1.32 -10.80
CA ALA A 208 -3.18 2.31 -10.48
C ALA A 208 -1.88 1.99 -11.20
N ASP A 209 -1.15 3.02 -11.61
CA ASP A 209 0.15 2.87 -12.30
C ASP A 209 1.25 2.43 -11.33
N LYS A 210 1.17 2.89 -10.10
CA LYS A 210 2.10 2.52 -9.02
C LYS A 210 1.32 1.83 -7.91
N LYS A 211 1.80 0.66 -7.51
CA LYS A 211 1.19 -0.15 -6.45
C LYS A 211 2.24 -0.39 -5.37
N LEU A 212 1.93 0.05 -4.17
CA LEU A 212 2.85 -0.02 -3.03
C LEU A 212 2.28 -0.94 -1.94
N LEU A 213 3.06 -1.94 -1.56
CA LEU A 213 2.82 -2.75 -0.37
C LEU A 213 3.80 -2.30 0.73
N LEU A 214 3.28 -1.70 1.78
CA LEU A 214 4.06 -1.32 2.96
C LEU A 214 3.84 -2.36 4.04
N VAL A 215 4.91 -3.04 4.45
CA VAL A 215 4.86 -4.05 5.51
C VAL A 215 5.44 -3.46 6.78
N LEU A 216 4.60 -3.39 7.81
CA LEU A 216 5.01 -2.95 9.14
C LEU A 216 5.20 -4.18 10.02
N THR A 217 6.44 -4.48 10.38
CA THR A 217 6.83 -5.63 11.20
C THR A 217 7.93 -5.22 12.19
N ASP A 218 8.06 -5.95 13.29
CA ASP A 218 9.10 -5.74 14.30
C ASP A 218 10.27 -6.73 14.18
N GLY A 219 10.18 -7.71 13.27
CA GLY A 219 11.20 -8.74 13.20
C GLY A 219 11.13 -9.68 12.01
N GLU A 220 11.86 -10.76 12.14
CA GLU A 220 11.95 -11.79 11.13
C GLU A 220 10.74 -12.74 11.16
N PRO A 221 10.31 -13.26 9.99
CA PRO A 221 9.24 -14.26 9.93
C PRO A 221 9.59 -15.50 10.76
N ALA A 222 8.66 -15.91 11.60
CA ALA A 222 8.77 -17.12 12.41
C ALA A 222 7.40 -17.78 12.61
N ASP A 223 7.35 -19.10 12.69
CA ASP A 223 6.12 -19.81 13.03
C ASP A 223 6.43 -21.09 13.83
N ILE A 224 5.48 -21.53 14.64
CA ILE A 224 5.64 -22.66 15.56
C ILE A 224 5.84 -24.01 14.84
N ASP A 225 5.36 -24.13 13.61
CA ASP A 225 5.51 -25.34 12.78
C ASP A 225 6.74 -25.30 11.86
N SER A 226 7.54 -24.22 11.91
CA SER A 226 8.78 -24.10 11.14
C SER A 226 9.98 -24.12 12.09
N HIS A 227 10.75 -25.20 12.04
CA HIS A 227 11.97 -25.32 12.83
C HIS A 227 13.20 -24.67 12.16
N ASP A 228 13.09 -24.32 10.89
CA ASP A 228 14.14 -23.64 10.14
C ASP A 228 13.76 -22.16 9.95
N ALA A 229 14.44 -21.30 10.70
CA ALA A 229 14.23 -19.85 10.62
C ALA A 229 14.47 -19.29 9.21
N LYS A 230 15.40 -19.89 8.43
CA LYS A 230 15.68 -19.43 7.07
C LYS A 230 14.55 -19.69 6.09
N LEU A 231 13.73 -20.72 6.31
CA LEU A 231 12.67 -21.11 5.39
C LEU A 231 11.68 -19.98 5.19
N LEU A 232 11.16 -19.42 6.27
CA LEU A 232 10.17 -18.34 6.20
C LEU A 232 10.76 -17.01 5.73
N ILE A 233 12.03 -16.73 6.04
CA ILE A 233 12.75 -15.56 5.52
C ILE A 233 12.90 -15.66 4.00
N GLN A 234 13.31 -16.83 3.50
CA GLN A 234 13.47 -17.07 2.07
C GLN A 234 12.12 -17.05 1.34
N ASP A 235 11.07 -17.57 1.95
CA ASP A 235 9.71 -17.48 1.39
C ASP A 235 9.21 -16.03 1.32
N ALA A 236 9.44 -15.23 2.36
CA ALA A 236 9.12 -13.79 2.32
C ALA A 236 9.92 -13.06 1.23
N HIS A 237 11.21 -13.38 1.07
CA HIS A 237 12.03 -12.83 -0.01
C HIS A 237 11.48 -13.19 -1.39
N MET A 238 11.08 -14.45 -1.59
CA MET A 238 10.43 -14.86 -2.85
C MET A 238 9.11 -14.15 -3.07
N ALA A 239 8.30 -13.95 -2.02
CA ALA A 239 7.06 -13.18 -2.14
C ALA A 239 7.31 -11.74 -2.61
N VAL A 240 8.35 -11.07 -2.11
CA VAL A 240 8.76 -9.75 -2.60
C VAL A 240 9.12 -9.78 -4.08
N GLN A 241 9.89 -10.77 -4.55
CA GLN A 241 10.26 -10.90 -5.95
C GLN A 241 9.03 -11.17 -6.86
N GLU A 242 8.12 -12.01 -6.40
CA GLU A 242 6.85 -12.29 -7.12
C GLU A 242 6.00 -11.03 -7.27
N LEU A 243 5.91 -10.23 -6.21
CA LEU A 243 5.17 -8.97 -6.22
C LEU A 243 5.82 -7.93 -7.15
N ASP A 244 7.15 -7.82 -7.12
CA ASP A 244 7.90 -6.94 -8.02
C ASP A 244 7.66 -7.29 -9.50
N GLN A 245 7.65 -8.59 -9.84
CA GLN A 245 7.30 -9.07 -11.18
C GLN A 245 5.87 -8.71 -11.61
N GLN A 246 4.96 -8.52 -10.66
CA GLN A 246 3.59 -8.06 -10.88
C GLN A 246 3.46 -6.52 -10.89
N GLY A 247 4.58 -5.79 -10.75
CA GLY A 247 4.58 -4.34 -10.68
C GLY A 247 4.13 -3.78 -9.32
N ILE A 248 4.23 -4.57 -8.26
CA ILE A 248 3.91 -4.19 -6.88
C ILE A 248 5.22 -4.05 -6.10
N TYR A 249 5.52 -2.82 -5.67
CA TYR A 249 6.72 -2.53 -4.90
C TYR A 249 6.47 -2.74 -3.42
N SER A 250 7.32 -3.56 -2.78
CA SER A 250 7.22 -3.88 -1.34
C SER A 250 8.31 -3.17 -0.54
N TYR A 251 7.93 -2.59 0.60
CA TYR A 251 8.80 -1.87 1.54
C TYR A 251 8.50 -2.29 2.97
#